data_42db00274f3ff8ebf5268087407ee1b0
#
_entry.id   42db00274f3ff8ebf5268087407ee1b0
#
_cell.length_a   1.000
_cell.length_b   1.000
_cell.length_c   1.000
_cell.angle_alpha   90.00
_cell.angle_beta   90.00
_cell.angle_gamma   90.00
#
_symmetry.space_group_name_H-M   'P 1'
#
loop_
_entity.id
_entity.type
_entity.pdbx_description
1 polymer ?
#
loop_
_entity_poly.entity_id
_entity_poly.type
_entity_poly.pdbx_seq_one_letter_code
_entity_poly.pdbx_strand_id
1 'polypeptide(L)'
;KQMEQSIEGCPFEIVGIFADNPDSKAVAAAKQYDVPWEAIDIRKYYADREKPLKDREVRAAYDQEAMALVEKFHADMILLAGYVWATTDIVLDNYLVVNVHPADLAVTDETGHRLLAGANGIKSAFDRNMDYLRASAHLATKELDAGPLLVRSPKVPVDYTLHEDYETRFRHYLKLVNDQNRLVGARAVLELALGNFSVDDENHLYYKGEPAPQGLSIESWEENKPSFQRGHDKLLNPKSVAVIGASNRPGIGHAIVKNLLDMGYCGKVFAVNRKGEDVLGVPGYTDVREIPGDVDLGVLSVPSAGILDVAEACGQKGVPALVCITAGFREIGPEGAAREKELMRIVDKYNMRIVGPNCMGVANTAPGVRLSATILSETPPVGSVAFLTQSGALGASLIDFAGELDVGFSVVVSMGNMTNVNPCDLLPMLEADENTKIVCMYMETIPEPYRFERVMSRM
;
A
#
# COMPACT_ATOMS: atom_id res chain seq x y z
N LYS A 1 1.45 -13.66 -1.31
CA LYS A 1 2.47 -13.40 -2.36
C LYS A 1 2.75 -11.92 -2.62
N GLN A 2 1.78 -11.01 -2.62
CA GLN A 2 2.06 -9.57 -2.64
C GLN A 2 2.82 -9.10 -1.38
N MET A 3 2.52 -9.65 -0.21
CA MET A 3 3.29 -9.41 1.01
C MET A 3 4.63 -10.16 1.02
N GLU A 4 4.69 -11.40 0.53
CA GLU A 4 5.94 -12.17 0.39
C GLU A 4 6.95 -11.52 -0.57
N GLN A 5 6.48 -10.87 -1.64
CA GLN A 5 7.34 -10.20 -2.62
C GLN A 5 7.82 -8.82 -2.20
N SER A 6 7.16 -8.20 -1.20
CA SER A 6 7.47 -6.84 -0.74
C SER A 6 8.26 -6.78 0.55
N ILE A 7 8.53 -7.91 1.21
CA ILE A 7 9.24 -7.98 2.49
C ILE A 7 10.35 -9.02 2.38
N GLU A 8 11.57 -8.57 2.21
CA GLU A 8 12.75 -9.41 2.35
C GLU A 8 12.78 -9.93 3.81
N GLY A 9 12.71 -11.25 4.00
CA GLY A 9 12.61 -11.86 5.32
C GLY A 9 11.17 -11.93 5.89
N CYS A 10 10.16 -12.06 5.02
CA CYS A 10 8.79 -12.34 5.46
C CYS A 10 8.79 -13.54 6.42
N PRO A 11 8.28 -13.39 7.66
CA PRO A 11 8.37 -14.42 8.68
C PRO A 11 7.40 -15.61 8.46
N PHE A 12 6.64 -15.62 7.39
CA PHE A 12 5.72 -16.69 7.03
C PHE A 12 5.71 -16.96 5.52
N GLU A 13 5.28 -18.16 5.16
CA GLU A 13 5.08 -18.64 3.79
C GLU A 13 3.65 -19.13 3.60
N ILE A 14 3.05 -18.91 2.43
CA ILE A 14 1.76 -19.50 2.07
C ILE A 14 2.04 -20.86 1.41
N VAL A 15 1.95 -21.92 2.21
CA VAL A 15 2.26 -23.29 1.80
C VAL A 15 1.14 -23.94 0.99
N GLY A 16 -0.11 -23.48 1.11
CA GLY A 16 -1.22 -24.00 0.33
C GLY A 16 -2.52 -23.21 0.51
N ILE A 17 -3.47 -23.48 -0.39
CA ILE A 17 -4.83 -22.95 -0.34
C ILE A 17 -5.81 -24.10 -0.40
N PHE A 18 -6.70 -24.19 0.59
CA PHE A 18 -7.88 -25.03 0.54
C PHE A 18 -9.13 -24.18 0.25
N ALA A 19 -9.99 -24.67 -0.64
CA ALA A 19 -11.24 -23.98 -1.00
C ALA A 19 -12.45 -24.90 -0.88
N ASP A 20 -13.55 -24.37 -0.35
CA ASP A 20 -14.86 -25.01 -0.27
C ASP A 20 -15.65 -24.96 -1.59
N ASN A 21 -15.07 -24.31 -2.60
CA ASN A 21 -15.58 -24.22 -3.96
C ASN A 21 -14.39 -24.24 -4.97
N PRO A 22 -14.30 -25.24 -5.85
CA PRO A 22 -13.24 -25.34 -6.87
C PRO A 22 -13.20 -24.15 -7.86
N ASP A 23 -14.33 -23.48 -8.06
CA ASP A 23 -14.45 -22.34 -8.98
C ASP A 23 -14.26 -20.99 -8.25
N SER A 24 -13.76 -21.00 -7.03
CA SER A 24 -13.57 -19.82 -6.21
C SER A 24 -12.42 -18.93 -6.74
N LYS A 25 -12.47 -17.64 -6.38
CA LYS A 25 -11.37 -16.72 -6.62
C LYS A 25 -10.07 -17.13 -5.89
N ALA A 26 -10.19 -17.87 -4.80
CA ALA A 26 -9.03 -18.39 -4.06
C ALA A 26 -8.26 -19.42 -4.90
N VAL A 27 -8.96 -20.34 -5.57
CA VAL A 27 -8.35 -21.30 -6.52
C VAL A 27 -7.75 -20.58 -7.73
N ALA A 28 -8.44 -19.57 -8.27
CA ALA A 28 -7.89 -18.76 -9.36
C ALA A 28 -6.59 -18.05 -8.94
N ALA A 29 -6.55 -17.50 -7.73
CA ALA A 29 -5.34 -16.87 -7.17
C ALA A 29 -4.22 -17.90 -6.94
N ALA A 30 -4.53 -19.08 -6.42
CA ALA A 30 -3.56 -20.15 -6.23
C ALA A 30 -2.86 -20.51 -7.56
N LYS A 31 -3.64 -20.71 -8.62
CA LYS A 31 -3.14 -20.98 -9.98
C LYS A 31 -2.28 -19.82 -10.52
N GLN A 32 -2.73 -18.59 -10.34
CA GLN A 32 -2.02 -17.40 -10.82
C GLN A 32 -0.65 -17.23 -10.16
N TYR A 33 -0.53 -17.60 -8.88
CA TYR A 33 0.69 -17.40 -8.10
C TYR A 33 1.49 -18.68 -7.86
N ASP A 34 1.09 -19.79 -8.51
CA ASP A 34 1.75 -21.09 -8.40
C ASP A 34 1.84 -21.59 -6.94
N VAL A 35 0.74 -21.43 -6.19
CA VAL A 35 0.59 -21.93 -4.82
C VAL A 35 -0.12 -23.28 -4.88
N PRO A 36 0.35 -24.31 -4.15
CA PRO A 36 -0.38 -25.58 -4.01
C PRO A 36 -1.83 -25.35 -3.57
N TRP A 37 -2.77 -26.09 -4.12
CA TRP A 37 -4.17 -25.94 -3.74
C TRP A 37 -4.93 -27.26 -3.80
N GLU A 38 -5.94 -27.37 -2.95
CA GLU A 38 -6.92 -28.44 -2.91
C GLU A 38 -8.32 -27.83 -2.75
N ALA A 39 -9.36 -28.55 -3.17
CA ALA A 39 -10.73 -28.07 -3.02
C ALA A 39 -11.72 -29.24 -2.90
N ILE A 40 -12.74 -29.04 -2.06
CA ILE A 40 -13.93 -29.89 -2.00
C ILE A 40 -15.16 -28.99 -2.06
N ASP A 41 -16.00 -29.17 -3.07
CA ASP A 41 -17.27 -28.41 -3.17
C ASP A 41 -18.20 -28.83 -2.04
N ILE A 42 -18.34 -27.96 -1.03
CA ILE A 42 -19.15 -28.25 0.15
C ILE A 42 -20.62 -28.39 -0.19
N ARG A 43 -21.15 -27.62 -1.14
CA ARG A 43 -22.56 -27.70 -1.52
C ARG A 43 -22.87 -29.00 -2.24
N LYS A 44 -21.98 -29.43 -3.15
CA LYS A 44 -22.08 -30.72 -3.81
C LYS A 44 -21.90 -31.86 -2.81
N TYR A 45 -20.99 -31.75 -1.86
CA TYR A 45 -20.75 -32.73 -0.80
C TYR A 45 -22.00 -33.06 0.00
N TYR A 46 -22.77 -32.03 0.37
CA TYR A 46 -24.06 -32.18 1.06
C TYR A 46 -25.16 -32.69 0.13
N ALA A 47 -25.22 -32.18 -1.11
CA ALA A 47 -26.22 -32.60 -2.09
C ALA A 47 -26.09 -34.10 -2.44
N ASP A 48 -24.86 -34.60 -2.64
CA ASP A 48 -24.58 -36.01 -2.93
C ASP A 48 -25.01 -36.95 -1.77
N ARG A 49 -25.17 -36.42 -0.57
CA ARG A 49 -25.63 -37.14 0.62
C ARG A 49 -27.10 -36.89 0.96
N GLU A 50 -27.80 -36.13 0.12
CA GLU A 50 -29.21 -35.71 0.33
C GLU A 50 -29.45 -35.10 1.70
N LYS A 51 -28.49 -34.30 2.21
CA LYS A 51 -28.54 -33.69 3.54
C LYS A 51 -28.58 -32.16 3.48
N PRO A 52 -29.28 -31.51 4.42
CA PRO A 52 -29.27 -30.05 4.50
C PRO A 52 -27.92 -29.53 4.98
N LEU A 53 -27.52 -28.33 4.51
CA LEU A 53 -26.25 -27.66 4.86
C LEU A 53 -26.02 -27.43 6.37
N LYS A 54 -27.01 -27.69 7.20
CA LYS A 54 -26.98 -27.60 8.69
C LYS A 54 -26.70 -28.95 9.37
N ASP A 55 -26.62 -30.04 8.62
CA ASP A 55 -26.36 -31.38 9.19
C ASP A 55 -24.93 -31.43 9.77
N ARG A 56 -24.84 -31.64 11.09
CA ARG A 56 -23.57 -31.61 11.82
C ARG A 56 -22.69 -32.84 11.58
N GLU A 57 -23.30 -33.99 11.32
CA GLU A 57 -22.56 -35.22 11.05
C GLU A 57 -21.88 -35.13 9.69
N VAL A 58 -22.62 -34.66 8.67
CA VAL A 58 -22.06 -34.41 7.34
C VAL A 58 -20.98 -33.33 7.41
N ARG A 59 -21.17 -32.32 8.28
CA ARG A 59 -20.16 -31.29 8.49
C ARG A 59 -18.85 -31.86 9.06
N ALA A 60 -18.94 -32.67 10.09
CA ALA A 60 -17.77 -33.30 10.68
C ALA A 60 -17.02 -34.19 9.68
N ALA A 61 -17.77 -34.98 8.89
CA ALA A 61 -17.18 -35.79 7.83
C ALA A 61 -16.50 -34.96 6.74
N TYR A 62 -17.13 -33.86 6.34
CA TYR A 62 -16.53 -32.90 5.40
C TYR A 62 -15.23 -32.30 5.93
N ASP A 63 -15.24 -31.81 7.18
CA ASP A 63 -14.05 -31.21 7.79
C ASP A 63 -12.92 -32.25 7.97
N GLN A 64 -13.25 -33.49 8.24
CA GLN A 64 -12.25 -34.56 8.31
C GLN A 64 -11.58 -34.81 6.94
N GLU A 65 -12.35 -34.88 5.86
CA GLU A 65 -11.81 -35.01 4.51
C GLU A 65 -11.01 -33.76 4.09
N ALA A 66 -11.52 -32.56 4.41
CA ALA A 66 -10.84 -31.30 4.15
C ALA A 66 -9.49 -31.24 4.88
N MET A 67 -9.44 -31.61 6.16
CA MET A 67 -8.20 -31.61 6.94
C MET A 67 -7.16 -32.60 6.42
N ALA A 68 -7.56 -33.79 5.94
CA ALA A 68 -6.66 -34.70 5.29
C ALA A 68 -5.99 -34.13 4.02
N LEU A 69 -6.65 -33.19 3.35
CA LEU A 69 -6.05 -32.45 2.23
C LEU A 69 -5.14 -31.32 2.71
N VAL A 70 -5.55 -30.59 3.75
CA VAL A 70 -4.78 -29.49 4.34
C VAL A 70 -3.47 -29.98 4.96
N GLU A 71 -3.45 -31.15 5.58
CA GLU A 71 -2.25 -31.77 6.14
C GLU A 71 -1.11 -31.92 5.12
N LYS A 72 -1.42 -32.12 3.84
CA LYS A 72 -0.41 -32.18 2.76
C LYS A 72 0.40 -30.90 2.60
N PHE A 73 -0.12 -29.79 3.06
CA PHE A 73 0.56 -28.49 2.98
C PHE A 73 1.54 -28.25 4.14
N HIS A 74 1.51 -29.09 5.19
CA HIS A 74 2.35 -28.94 6.39
C HIS A 74 2.27 -27.53 6.99
N ALA A 75 1.07 -26.97 7.08
CA ALA A 75 0.83 -25.64 7.61
C ALA A 75 0.85 -25.63 9.14
N ASP A 76 1.42 -24.58 9.74
CA ASP A 76 1.39 -24.34 11.19
C ASP A 76 0.11 -23.61 11.63
N MET A 77 -0.53 -22.88 10.70
CA MET A 77 -1.67 -22.03 10.97
C MET A 77 -2.64 -21.99 9.78
N ILE A 78 -3.91 -21.81 10.05
CA ILE A 78 -4.96 -21.60 9.03
C ILE A 78 -5.50 -20.18 9.14
N LEU A 79 -5.54 -19.47 8.01
CA LEU A 79 -6.27 -18.21 7.87
C LEU A 79 -7.59 -18.43 7.12
N LEU A 80 -8.71 -18.22 7.79
CA LEU A 80 -10.04 -18.26 7.18
C LEU A 80 -10.33 -16.91 6.49
N ALA A 81 -10.14 -16.88 5.18
CA ALA A 81 -10.32 -15.67 4.36
C ALA A 81 -11.58 -15.80 3.48
N GLY A 82 -12.70 -15.25 3.94
CA GLY A 82 -13.99 -15.35 3.25
C GLY A 82 -14.64 -16.73 3.37
N TYR A 83 -14.21 -17.54 4.31
CA TYR A 83 -14.84 -18.83 4.66
C TYR A 83 -16.05 -18.55 5.55
N VAL A 84 -17.24 -18.86 5.05
CA VAL A 84 -18.52 -18.49 5.69
C VAL A 84 -19.12 -19.58 6.57
N TRP A 85 -18.47 -20.72 6.66
CA TRP A 85 -18.93 -21.87 7.40
C TRP A 85 -18.31 -21.91 8.80
N ALA A 86 -19.10 -22.31 9.81
CA ALA A 86 -18.53 -22.57 11.12
C ALA A 86 -17.53 -23.71 11.08
N THR A 87 -16.38 -23.55 11.67
CA THR A 87 -15.37 -24.59 11.84
C THR A 87 -15.78 -25.56 12.95
N THR A 88 -15.41 -26.84 12.80
CA THR A 88 -15.62 -27.84 13.85
C THR A 88 -14.40 -28.00 14.73
N ASP A 89 -14.54 -28.75 15.84
CA ASP A 89 -13.43 -29.07 16.75
C ASP A 89 -12.30 -29.80 16.03
N ILE A 90 -12.61 -30.53 14.94
CA ILE A 90 -11.58 -31.22 14.11
C ILE A 90 -10.55 -30.24 13.56
N VAL A 91 -10.96 -29.04 13.18
CA VAL A 91 -10.05 -28.00 12.68
C VAL A 91 -9.36 -27.27 13.82
N LEU A 92 -10.14 -26.89 14.85
CA LEU A 92 -9.69 -26.06 15.96
C LEU A 92 -8.73 -26.79 16.93
N ASP A 93 -8.88 -28.11 17.08
CA ASP A 93 -8.01 -28.90 17.97
C ASP A 93 -6.65 -29.23 17.31
N ASN A 94 -6.51 -29.04 15.98
CA ASN A 94 -5.30 -29.41 15.25
C ASN A 94 -4.50 -28.20 14.72
N TYR A 95 -5.10 -27.02 14.60
CA TYR A 95 -4.46 -25.85 14.03
C TYR A 95 -4.72 -24.58 14.81
N LEU A 96 -3.77 -23.67 14.81
CA LEU A 96 -4.01 -22.27 15.14
C LEU A 96 -4.82 -21.64 14.01
N VAL A 97 -6.05 -21.24 14.30
CA VAL A 97 -6.98 -20.72 13.27
C VAL A 97 -7.24 -19.25 13.48
N VAL A 98 -6.90 -18.44 12.49
CA VAL A 98 -7.25 -17.02 12.44
C VAL A 98 -8.50 -16.85 11.57
N ASN A 99 -9.56 -16.24 12.12
CA ASN A 99 -10.75 -15.89 11.37
C ASN A 99 -10.79 -14.38 11.09
N VAL A 100 -11.24 -14.03 9.89
CA VAL A 100 -11.48 -12.63 9.51
C VAL A 100 -12.98 -12.39 9.45
N HIS A 101 -13.44 -11.45 10.27
CA HIS A 101 -14.84 -11.13 10.45
C HIS A 101 -15.14 -9.69 9.99
N PRO A 102 -16.12 -9.49 9.10
CA PRO A 102 -16.41 -8.17 8.51
C PRO A 102 -17.21 -7.25 9.42
N ALA A 103 -16.96 -7.27 10.73
CA ALA A 103 -17.55 -6.35 11.70
C ALA A 103 -16.61 -6.09 12.87
N ASP A 104 -16.87 -5.03 13.66
CA ASP A 104 -16.10 -4.71 14.87
C ASP A 104 -16.51 -5.62 16.03
N LEU A 105 -15.76 -6.69 16.25
CA LEU A 105 -16.00 -7.63 17.35
C LEU A 105 -15.64 -7.07 18.73
N ALA A 106 -15.12 -5.84 18.84
CA ALA A 106 -14.93 -5.16 20.11
C ALA A 106 -16.23 -4.49 20.64
N VAL A 107 -17.26 -4.42 19.81
CA VAL A 107 -18.56 -3.86 20.21
C VAL A 107 -19.34 -4.91 21.01
N THR A 108 -19.53 -4.62 22.29
CA THR A 108 -20.22 -5.52 23.25
C THR A 108 -21.41 -4.84 23.90
N ASP A 109 -22.32 -5.64 24.43
CA ASP A 109 -23.33 -5.17 25.35
C ASP A 109 -22.81 -5.01 26.80
N GLU A 110 -23.66 -4.65 27.73
CA GLU A 110 -23.32 -4.45 29.16
C GLU A 110 -22.82 -5.73 29.85
N THR A 111 -23.13 -6.90 29.28
CA THR A 111 -22.69 -8.21 29.79
C THR A 111 -21.40 -8.70 29.19
N GLY A 112 -20.83 -7.95 28.22
CA GLY A 112 -19.62 -8.31 27.50
C GLY A 112 -19.86 -9.21 26.26
N HIS A 113 -21.13 -9.50 25.92
CA HIS A 113 -21.45 -10.29 24.73
C HIS A 113 -21.27 -9.46 23.45
N ARG A 114 -20.61 -10.03 22.44
CA ARG A 114 -20.31 -9.37 21.15
C ARG A 114 -21.58 -9.17 20.32
N LEU A 115 -21.94 -7.91 20.09
CA LEU A 115 -23.18 -7.52 19.40
C LEU A 115 -23.16 -7.79 17.88
N LEU A 116 -21.97 -7.88 17.29
CA LEU A 116 -21.78 -7.97 15.85
C LEU A 116 -21.18 -9.33 15.42
N ALA A 117 -21.24 -10.34 16.28
CA ALA A 117 -20.84 -11.70 15.97
C ALA A 117 -21.81 -12.37 14.97
N GLY A 118 -21.30 -13.37 14.23
CA GLY A 118 -22.08 -14.17 13.29
C GLY A 118 -22.22 -13.56 11.90
N ALA A 119 -22.85 -14.30 11.00
CA ALA A 119 -22.88 -14.04 9.55
C ALA A 119 -23.44 -12.67 9.12
N ASN A 120 -24.18 -11.99 9.99
CA ASN A 120 -24.84 -10.71 9.70
C ASN A 120 -24.19 -9.50 10.41
N GLY A 121 -22.94 -9.60 10.85
CA GLY A 121 -22.28 -8.56 11.65
C GLY A 121 -22.33 -7.17 11.03
N ILE A 122 -21.99 -7.02 9.75
CA ILE A 122 -22.09 -5.73 9.02
C ILE A 122 -23.53 -5.24 8.98
N LYS A 123 -24.47 -6.13 8.62
CA LYS A 123 -25.89 -5.78 8.56
C LYS A 123 -26.41 -5.31 9.92
N SER A 124 -26.04 -6.01 10.98
CA SER A 124 -26.39 -5.62 12.35
C SER A 124 -25.84 -4.26 12.74
N ALA A 125 -24.61 -3.95 12.36
CA ALA A 125 -24.00 -2.64 12.60
C ALA A 125 -24.73 -1.53 11.83
N PHE A 126 -25.05 -1.79 10.57
CA PHE A 126 -25.75 -0.86 9.69
C PHE A 126 -27.19 -0.60 10.15
N ASP A 127 -27.93 -1.65 10.49
CA ASP A 127 -29.31 -1.55 11.01
C ASP A 127 -29.39 -0.87 12.39
N ARG A 128 -28.28 -0.84 13.14
CA ARG A 128 -28.13 -0.11 14.42
C ARG A 128 -27.71 1.35 14.24
N ASN A 129 -27.56 1.82 13.00
CA ASN A 129 -27.09 3.16 12.65
C ASN A 129 -25.75 3.51 13.34
N MET A 130 -24.79 2.60 13.31
CA MET A 130 -23.47 2.86 13.87
C MET A 130 -22.73 3.91 13.04
N ASP A 131 -22.04 4.83 13.71
CA ASP A 131 -21.30 5.92 13.05
C ASP A 131 -20.12 5.43 12.18
N TYR A 132 -19.67 4.20 12.41
CA TYR A 132 -18.59 3.60 11.65
C TYR A 132 -18.75 2.08 11.55
N LEU A 133 -18.07 1.50 10.55
CA LEU A 133 -17.88 0.07 10.38
C LEU A 133 -16.38 -0.27 10.46
N ARG A 134 -16.06 -1.51 10.84
CA ARG A 134 -14.70 -2.05 10.90
C ARG A 134 -14.71 -3.54 10.57
N ALA A 135 -13.57 -4.06 10.13
CA ALA A 135 -13.29 -5.50 10.10
C ALA A 135 -12.44 -5.89 11.31
N SER A 136 -12.50 -7.16 11.70
CA SER A 136 -11.72 -7.74 12.78
C SER A 136 -11.05 -9.05 12.34
N ALA A 137 -9.83 -9.31 12.81
CA ALA A 137 -9.24 -10.63 12.82
C ALA A 137 -9.14 -11.12 14.26
N HIS A 138 -9.50 -12.37 14.52
CA HIS A 138 -9.47 -12.99 15.84
C HIS A 138 -9.03 -14.45 15.76
N LEU A 139 -8.58 -15.02 16.87
CA LEU A 139 -8.41 -16.45 16.96
C LEU A 139 -9.77 -17.13 16.97
N ALA A 140 -9.95 -18.12 16.11
CA ALA A 140 -11.17 -18.93 16.13
C ALA A 140 -11.16 -19.87 17.36
N THR A 141 -12.30 -19.98 18.02
CA THR A 141 -12.54 -20.86 19.16
C THR A 141 -13.81 -21.68 18.94
N LYS A 142 -14.11 -22.62 19.85
CA LYS A 142 -15.35 -23.43 19.79
C LYS A 142 -16.61 -22.59 19.88
N GLU A 143 -16.54 -21.44 20.54
CA GLU A 143 -17.60 -20.46 20.55
C GLU A 143 -17.42 -19.49 19.36
N LEU A 144 -18.50 -19.32 18.59
CA LEU A 144 -18.48 -18.54 17.35
C LEU A 144 -18.11 -17.07 17.61
N ASP A 145 -17.05 -16.63 16.90
CA ASP A 145 -16.53 -15.25 16.96
C ASP A 145 -16.17 -14.74 18.37
N ALA A 146 -15.98 -15.64 19.36
CA ALA A 146 -15.70 -15.27 20.75
C ALA A 146 -14.23 -15.20 21.13
N GLY A 147 -13.34 -15.77 20.33
CA GLY A 147 -11.91 -15.87 20.63
C GLY A 147 -11.18 -14.52 20.70
N PRO A 148 -9.91 -14.52 21.17
CA PRO A 148 -9.11 -13.32 21.33
C PRO A 148 -9.01 -12.47 20.06
N LEU A 149 -9.22 -11.17 20.20
CA LEU A 149 -9.26 -10.19 19.12
C LEU A 149 -7.85 -9.76 18.76
N LEU A 150 -7.32 -10.17 17.61
CA LEU A 150 -5.95 -9.89 17.20
C LEU A 150 -5.79 -8.49 16.61
N VAL A 151 -6.55 -8.19 15.57
CA VAL A 151 -6.41 -6.93 14.80
C VAL A 151 -7.77 -6.38 14.43
N ARG A 152 -7.93 -5.07 14.54
CA ARG A 152 -9.10 -4.33 14.03
C ARG A 152 -8.67 -3.33 12.97
N SER A 153 -9.43 -3.22 11.88
CA SER A 153 -9.15 -2.31 10.78
C SER A 153 -9.35 -0.84 11.17
N PRO A 154 -8.91 0.12 10.36
CA PRO A 154 -9.36 1.50 10.46
C PRO A 154 -10.89 1.59 10.46
N LYS A 155 -11.42 2.62 11.11
CA LYS A 155 -12.84 2.94 11.06
C LYS A 155 -13.23 3.41 9.66
N VAL A 156 -14.32 2.87 9.12
CA VAL A 156 -14.98 3.35 7.91
C VAL A 156 -16.18 4.17 8.35
N PRO A 157 -16.13 5.50 8.33
CA PRO A 157 -17.26 6.34 8.72
C PRO A 157 -18.46 6.05 7.82
N VAL A 158 -19.67 6.06 8.41
CA VAL A 158 -20.90 5.80 7.66
C VAL A 158 -21.68 7.09 7.48
N ASP A 159 -21.88 7.47 6.22
CA ASP A 159 -22.80 8.54 5.84
C ASP A 159 -24.13 7.93 5.39
N TYR A 160 -25.13 8.01 6.26
CA TYR A 160 -26.47 7.48 5.99
C TYR A 160 -27.27 8.30 4.97
N THR A 161 -26.76 9.44 4.54
CA THR A 161 -27.35 10.26 3.46
C THR A 161 -26.81 9.87 2.08
N LEU A 162 -25.71 9.13 2.04
CA LEU A 162 -25.11 8.62 0.80
C LEU A 162 -26.05 7.59 0.17
N HIS A 163 -26.45 7.78 -1.09
CA HIS A 163 -27.45 7.02 -1.83
C HIS A 163 -28.86 7.06 -1.23
N GLU A 164 -29.88 7.17 -2.05
CA GLU A 164 -31.27 7.27 -1.60
C GLU A 164 -31.81 5.96 -1.04
N ASP A 165 -31.46 4.82 -1.69
CA ASP A 165 -31.94 3.51 -1.26
C ASP A 165 -30.96 2.78 -0.32
N TYR A 166 -31.55 2.04 0.62
CA TYR A 166 -30.83 1.26 1.62
C TYR A 166 -29.88 0.21 0.99
N GLU A 167 -30.33 -0.51 -0.02
CA GLU A 167 -29.59 -1.65 -0.58
C GLU A 167 -28.32 -1.20 -1.29
N THR A 168 -28.38 -0.10 -2.07
CA THR A 168 -27.19 0.48 -2.73
C THR A 168 -26.22 1.01 -1.70
N ARG A 169 -26.70 1.72 -0.67
CA ARG A 169 -25.88 2.20 0.44
C ARG A 169 -25.21 1.05 1.18
N PHE A 170 -25.99 0.03 1.54
CA PHE A 170 -25.45 -1.15 2.21
C PHE A 170 -24.38 -1.87 1.39
N ARG A 171 -24.59 -2.06 0.08
CA ARG A 171 -23.58 -2.67 -0.82
C ARG A 171 -22.30 -1.85 -0.91
N HIS A 172 -22.42 -0.52 -0.92
CA HIS A 172 -21.25 0.36 -0.91
C HIS A 172 -20.37 0.09 0.33
N TYR A 173 -20.97 0.14 1.52
CA TYR A 173 -20.23 -0.08 2.77
C TYR A 173 -19.79 -1.53 2.96
N LEU A 174 -20.56 -2.50 2.51
CA LEU A 174 -20.17 -3.91 2.49
C LEU A 174 -18.86 -4.11 1.69
N LYS A 175 -18.73 -3.45 0.55
CA LYS A 175 -17.52 -3.49 -0.25
C LYS A 175 -16.33 -2.88 0.51
N LEU A 176 -16.49 -1.70 1.08
CA LEU A 176 -15.44 -1.02 1.84
C LEU A 176 -14.93 -1.85 3.02
N VAL A 177 -15.84 -2.47 3.80
CA VAL A 177 -15.45 -3.32 4.93
C VAL A 177 -14.81 -4.62 4.46
N ASN A 178 -15.30 -5.24 3.39
CA ASN A 178 -14.68 -6.45 2.83
C ASN A 178 -13.25 -6.21 2.34
N ASP A 179 -12.93 -5.00 1.87
CA ASP A 179 -11.55 -4.64 1.53
C ASP A 179 -10.66 -4.55 2.78
N GLN A 180 -11.23 -4.17 3.93
CA GLN A 180 -10.52 -4.17 5.22
C GLN A 180 -10.21 -5.59 5.74
N ASN A 181 -11.00 -6.60 5.36
CA ASN A 181 -10.75 -7.99 5.75
C ASN A 181 -9.35 -8.47 5.35
N ARG A 182 -8.88 -8.08 4.17
CA ARG A 182 -7.54 -8.44 3.68
C ARG A 182 -6.45 -7.85 4.57
N LEU A 183 -6.66 -6.60 5.01
CA LEU A 183 -5.73 -5.90 5.88
C LEU A 183 -5.59 -6.57 7.23
N VAL A 184 -6.71 -6.80 7.92
CA VAL A 184 -6.68 -7.36 9.28
C VAL A 184 -6.16 -8.80 9.27
N GLY A 185 -6.53 -9.61 8.27
CA GLY A 185 -6.03 -10.97 8.12
C GLY A 185 -4.53 -11.03 7.90
N ALA A 186 -4.03 -10.25 6.93
CA ALA A 186 -2.59 -10.19 6.64
C ALA A 186 -1.78 -9.66 7.83
N ARG A 187 -2.29 -8.65 8.54
CA ARG A 187 -1.63 -8.09 9.72
C ARG A 187 -1.64 -9.06 10.89
N ALA A 188 -2.73 -9.77 11.14
CA ALA A 188 -2.81 -10.76 12.20
C ALA A 188 -1.80 -11.90 11.99
N VAL A 189 -1.72 -12.44 10.76
CA VAL A 189 -0.74 -13.48 10.40
C VAL A 189 0.69 -12.99 10.58
N LEU A 190 1.00 -11.76 10.13
CA LEU A 190 2.33 -11.17 10.28
C LEU A 190 2.74 -11.04 11.75
N GLU A 191 1.87 -10.48 12.59
CA GLU A 191 2.17 -10.24 14.00
C GLU A 191 2.28 -11.55 14.80
N LEU A 192 1.49 -12.57 14.45
CA LEU A 192 1.62 -13.91 15.02
C LEU A 192 2.95 -14.58 14.61
N ALA A 193 3.32 -14.49 13.33
CA ALA A 193 4.56 -15.07 12.83
C ALA A 193 5.82 -14.38 13.40
N LEU A 194 5.72 -13.10 13.76
CA LEU A 194 6.77 -12.35 14.47
C LEU A 194 6.80 -12.65 15.98
N GLY A 195 5.86 -13.45 16.52
CA GLY A 195 5.75 -13.72 17.95
C GLY A 195 5.31 -12.52 18.79
N ASN A 196 4.71 -11.50 18.17
CA ASN A 196 4.26 -10.29 18.86
C ASN A 196 2.97 -10.49 19.66
N PHE A 197 2.15 -11.50 19.32
CA PHE A 197 0.99 -11.89 20.08
C PHE A 197 1.27 -13.11 20.96
N SER A 198 0.75 -13.11 22.17
CA SER A 198 0.66 -14.28 23.05
C SER A 198 -0.70 -14.31 23.73
N VAL A 199 -1.15 -15.51 24.09
CA VAL A 199 -2.42 -15.76 24.78
C VAL A 199 -2.10 -16.64 25.99
N ASP A 200 -2.65 -16.30 27.16
CA ASP A 200 -2.52 -17.12 28.37
C ASP A 200 -3.58 -18.24 28.43
N ASP A 201 -3.50 -19.08 29.46
CA ASP A 201 -4.41 -20.21 29.67
C ASP A 201 -5.89 -19.76 29.91
N GLU A 202 -6.11 -18.48 30.23
CA GLU A 202 -7.42 -17.87 30.43
C GLU A 202 -7.92 -17.14 29.15
N ASN A 203 -7.21 -17.29 28.01
CA ASN A 203 -7.48 -16.62 26.74
C ASN A 203 -7.34 -15.09 26.75
N HIS A 204 -6.58 -14.52 27.69
CA HIS A 204 -6.22 -13.11 27.62
C HIS A 204 -5.13 -12.89 26.57
N LEU A 205 -5.33 -11.88 25.71
CA LEU A 205 -4.38 -11.50 24.67
C LEU A 205 -3.38 -10.48 25.18
N TYR A 206 -2.13 -10.70 24.80
CA TYR A 206 -1.02 -9.77 24.98
C TYR A 206 -0.39 -9.43 23.64
N TYR A 207 0.00 -8.18 23.45
CA TYR A 207 0.76 -7.72 22.29
C TYR A 207 2.09 -7.15 22.75
N LYS A 208 3.19 -7.76 22.31
CA LYS A 208 4.56 -7.42 22.75
C LYS A 208 4.73 -7.43 24.29
N GLY A 209 4.06 -8.35 24.94
CA GLY A 209 4.08 -8.53 26.38
C GLY A 209 3.14 -7.64 27.19
N GLU A 210 2.44 -6.69 26.57
CA GLU A 210 1.47 -5.82 27.22
C GLU A 210 0.03 -6.33 26.99
N PRO A 211 -0.87 -6.24 27.99
CA PRO A 211 -2.26 -6.65 27.83
C PRO A 211 -2.96 -5.93 26.67
N ALA A 212 -3.59 -6.69 25.77
CA ALA A 212 -4.27 -6.16 24.60
C ALA A 212 -5.69 -6.73 24.43
N PRO A 213 -6.63 -6.52 25.37
CA PRO A 213 -7.93 -7.19 25.39
C PRO A 213 -8.81 -6.87 24.18
N GLN A 214 -8.52 -5.78 23.48
CA GLN A 214 -9.22 -5.38 22.25
C GLN A 214 -8.35 -5.57 21.00
N GLY A 215 -7.23 -6.27 21.10
CA GLY A 215 -6.28 -6.45 20.02
C GLY A 215 -5.59 -5.16 19.55
N LEU A 216 -4.83 -5.28 18.49
CA LEU A 216 -4.19 -4.16 17.82
C LEU A 216 -5.23 -3.38 17.01
N SER A 217 -5.44 -2.10 17.33
CA SER A 217 -6.28 -1.21 16.53
C SER A 217 -5.43 -0.52 15.46
N ILE A 218 -5.80 -0.70 14.20
CA ILE A 218 -5.25 0.07 13.10
C ILE A 218 -6.08 1.35 13.00
N GLU A 219 -5.58 2.48 13.49
CA GLU A 219 -6.35 3.73 13.53
C GLU A 219 -6.43 4.40 12.16
N SER A 220 -5.34 4.37 11.42
CA SER A 220 -5.35 4.74 10.00
C SER A 220 -4.54 3.74 9.18
N TRP A 221 -4.82 3.68 7.87
CA TRP A 221 -4.02 2.90 6.95
C TRP A 221 -2.56 3.39 6.89
N GLU A 222 -2.35 4.66 7.20
CA GLU A 222 -1.08 5.38 7.12
C GLU A 222 -0.22 5.19 8.38
N GLU A 223 -0.81 5.04 9.56
CA GLU A 223 -0.10 4.87 10.85
C GLU A 223 0.70 3.55 10.93
N ASN A 224 0.37 2.56 10.13
CA ASN A 224 1.05 1.27 10.10
C ASN A 224 2.19 1.15 9.08
N LYS A 225 2.54 2.23 8.40
CA LYS A 225 3.78 2.34 7.64
C LYS A 225 4.69 3.39 8.31
N PRO A 226 5.46 3.05 9.36
CA PRO A 226 6.37 4.00 10.03
C PRO A 226 7.35 4.67 9.07
N SER A 227 7.56 4.06 7.92
CA SER A 227 8.41 4.52 6.84
C SER A 227 7.69 5.39 5.80
N PHE A 228 6.37 5.33 5.74
CA PHE A 228 5.58 5.96 4.70
C PHE A 228 5.68 7.50 4.75
N GLN A 229 5.64 8.09 5.93
CA GLN A 229 5.68 9.54 6.09
C GLN A 229 7.05 10.17 5.79
N ARG A 230 8.16 9.49 6.13
CA ARG A 230 9.49 10.10 6.08
C ARG A 230 9.96 10.46 4.67
N GLY A 231 9.65 9.63 3.66
CA GLY A 231 10.07 9.85 2.29
C GLY A 231 9.10 10.68 1.46
N HIS A 232 7.79 10.62 1.74
CA HIS A 232 6.78 11.34 0.94
C HIS A 232 6.89 12.86 1.10
N ASP A 233 7.03 13.34 2.34
CA ASP A 233 7.24 14.78 2.59
C ASP A 233 8.49 15.29 1.83
N LYS A 234 9.54 14.48 1.74
CA LYS A 234 10.78 14.84 1.06
C LYS A 234 10.72 14.82 -0.47
N LEU A 235 9.68 14.22 -1.06
CA LEU A 235 9.45 14.29 -2.50
C LEU A 235 9.05 15.71 -2.96
N LEU A 236 8.24 16.41 -2.17
CA LEU A 236 7.69 17.71 -2.54
C LEU A 236 8.23 18.88 -1.70
N ASN A 237 8.75 18.59 -0.50
CA ASN A 237 9.27 19.61 0.44
C ASN A 237 10.70 19.30 0.91
N PRO A 238 11.65 18.93 0.02
CA PRO A 238 13.03 18.67 0.42
C PRO A 238 13.72 19.96 0.89
N LYS A 239 14.66 19.84 1.82
CA LYS A 239 15.58 20.93 2.21
C LYS A 239 16.92 20.84 1.50
N SER A 240 17.19 19.72 0.85
CA SER A 240 18.40 19.48 0.07
C SER A 240 18.12 18.53 -1.08
N VAL A 241 18.69 18.81 -2.26
CA VAL A 241 18.53 18.03 -3.49
C VAL A 241 19.90 17.67 -4.03
N ALA A 242 20.16 16.39 -4.31
CA ALA A 242 21.31 15.94 -5.06
C ALA A 242 20.89 15.53 -6.48
N VAL A 243 21.43 16.19 -7.49
CA VAL A 243 21.22 15.83 -8.90
C VAL A 243 22.34 14.87 -9.34
N ILE A 244 22.02 13.59 -9.48
CA ILE A 244 22.96 12.54 -9.83
C ILE A 244 22.95 12.31 -11.34
N GLY A 245 24.10 12.58 -11.98
CA GLY A 245 24.22 12.71 -13.42
C GLY A 245 24.25 14.17 -13.88
N ALA A 246 24.46 15.13 -12.96
CA ALA A 246 24.60 16.54 -13.27
C ALA A 246 25.78 16.81 -14.21
N SER A 247 25.68 17.78 -15.12
CA SER A 247 26.69 18.08 -16.10
C SER A 247 26.66 19.54 -16.53
N ASN A 248 27.83 20.11 -16.85
CA ASN A 248 27.93 21.41 -17.53
C ASN A 248 27.57 21.33 -19.02
N ARG A 249 27.54 20.13 -19.61
CA ARG A 249 27.09 19.91 -20.99
C ARG A 249 25.56 19.89 -21.05
N PRO A 250 24.96 20.47 -22.12
CA PRO A 250 23.53 20.37 -22.33
C PRO A 250 23.03 18.91 -22.26
N GLY A 251 21.94 18.67 -21.54
CA GLY A 251 21.35 17.36 -21.34
C GLY A 251 20.46 17.35 -20.08
N ILE A 252 19.94 16.18 -19.75
CA ILE A 252 18.95 15.99 -18.65
C ILE A 252 19.49 16.53 -17.32
N GLY A 253 20.65 16.09 -16.88
CA GLY A 253 21.23 16.52 -15.61
C GLY A 253 21.57 18.02 -15.55
N HIS A 254 21.92 18.62 -16.69
CA HIS A 254 22.10 20.08 -16.80
C HIS A 254 20.77 20.82 -16.63
N ALA A 255 19.73 20.38 -17.34
CA ALA A 255 18.41 20.99 -17.30
C ALA A 255 17.82 20.97 -15.87
N ILE A 256 17.97 19.88 -15.14
CA ILE A 256 17.47 19.76 -13.76
C ILE A 256 18.17 20.76 -12.84
N VAL A 257 19.51 20.85 -12.90
CA VAL A 257 20.26 21.85 -12.08
C VAL A 257 19.83 23.26 -12.44
N LYS A 258 19.72 23.56 -13.74
CA LYS A 258 19.27 24.87 -14.24
C LYS A 258 17.85 25.21 -13.72
N ASN A 259 16.92 24.27 -13.84
CA ASN A 259 15.52 24.48 -13.41
C ASN A 259 15.41 24.73 -11.90
N LEU A 260 16.20 24.04 -11.07
CA LEU A 260 16.26 24.31 -9.63
C LEU A 260 16.75 25.73 -9.33
N LEU A 261 17.79 26.18 -10.06
CA LEU A 261 18.34 27.53 -9.90
C LEU A 261 17.41 28.61 -10.43
N ASP A 262 16.84 28.43 -11.61
CA ASP A 262 15.93 29.40 -12.25
C ASP A 262 14.66 29.62 -11.44
N MET A 263 14.13 28.57 -10.82
CA MET A 263 12.97 28.68 -9.92
C MET A 263 13.31 29.30 -8.58
N GLY A 264 14.60 29.42 -8.26
CA GLY A 264 15.08 29.95 -6.99
C GLY A 264 14.79 29.01 -5.82
N TYR A 265 15.08 27.70 -6.01
CA TYR A 265 14.88 26.69 -4.97
C TYR A 265 15.45 27.12 -3.62
N CYS A 266 14.62 27.03 -2.56
CA CYS A 266 14.96 27.56 -1.24
C CYS A 266 15.92 26.69 -0.42
N GLY A 267 16.17 25.45 -0.86
CA GLY A 267 17.06 24.50 -0.19
C GLY A 267 18.47 24.46 -0.78
N LYS A 268 19.27 23.48 -0.36
CA LYS A 268 20.61 23.24 -0.87
C LYS A 268 20.56 22.36 -2.11
N VAL A 269 21.36 22.68 -3.12
CA VAL A 269 21.54 21.86 -4.33
C VAL A 269 22.97 21.32 -4.38
N PHE A 270 23.12 20.06 -4.75
CA PHE A 270 24.39 19.38 -4.92
C PHE A 270 24.43 18.69 -6.28
N ALA A 271 25.55 18.79 -6.97
CA ALA A 271 25.79 18.12 -8.25
C ALA A 271 26.63 16.85 -8.03
N VAL A 272 26.16 15.71 -8.53
CA VAL A 272 26.95 14.46 -8.48
C VAL A 272 27.27 14.04 -9.90
N ASN A 273 28.57 13.94 -10.22
CA ASN A 273 29.07 13.53 -11.53
C ASN A 273 30.42 12.83 -11.41
N ARG A 274 30.82 12.08 -12.46
CA ARG A 274 32.04 11.25 -12.44
C ARG A 274 33.34 11.99 -12.12
N LYS A 275 33.37 13.31 -12.29
CA LYS A 275 34.58 14.13 -12.11
C LYS A 275 34.55 14.95 -10.81
N GLY A 276 33.41 15.01 -10.12
CA GLY A 276 33.22 15.89 -8.97
C GLY A 276 33.26 17.37 -9.32
N GLU A 277 33.02 17.72 -10.60
CA GLU A 277 33.05 19.10 -11.08
C GLU A 277 31.79 19.85 -10.64
N ASP A 278 31.95 21.11 -10.26
CA ASP A 278 30.81 22.03 -10.02
C ASP A 278 30.00 22.20 -11.31
N VAL A 279 28.66 22.30 -11.16
CA VAL A 279 27.72 22.49 -12.27
C VAL A 279 26.92 23.76 -12.06
N LEU A 280 27.03 24.73 -12.97
CA LEU A 280 26.34 26.03 -12.87
C LEU A 280 26.57 26.73 -11.52
N GLY A 281 27.72 26.56 -10.90
CA GLY A 281 28.04 27.12 -9.57
C GLY A 281 27.53 26.28 -8.38
N VAL A 282 26.91 25.15 -8.64
CA VAL A 282 26.50 24.19 -7.60
C VAL A 282 27.68 23.28 -7.27
N PRO A 283 27.99 23.03 -5.96
CA PRO A 283 29.11 22.19 -5.55
C PRO A 283 29.00 20.77 -6.09
N GLY A 284 30.12 20.26 -6.66
CA GLY A 284 30.25 18.97 -7.31
C GLY A 284 30.86 17.90 -6.40
N TYR A 285 30.40 16.66 -6.52
CA TYR A 285 30.86 15.47 -5.81
C TYR A 285 30.96 14.29 -6.77
N THR A 286 31.87 13.35 -6.49
CA THR A 286 31.96 12.12 -7.29
C THR A 286 30.93 11.07 -6.89
N ASP A 287 30.49 11.11 -5.65
CA ASP A 287 29.52 10.17 -5.08
C ASP A 287 28.58 10.91 -4.11
N VAL A 288 27.30 10.51 -4.08
CA VAL A 288 26.29 11.11 -3.19
C VAL A 288 26.68 10.95 -1.70
N ARG A 289 27.43 9.90 -1.37
CA ARG A 289 27.91 9.63 0.00
C ARG A 289 28.92 10.65 0.50
N GLU A 290 29.62 11.34 -0.39
CA GLU A 290 30.62 12.37 -0.08
C GLU A 290 29.97 13.72 0.29
N ILE A 291 28.69 13.93 -0.04
CA ILE A 291 27.97 15.16 0.27
C ILE A 291 27.92 15.37 1.79
N PRO A 292 28.35 16.53 2.32
CA PRO A 292 28.29 16.79 3.76
C PRO A 292 26.83 17.00 4.24
N GLY A 293 26.48 16.35 5.37
CA GLY A 293 25.13 16.42 5.94
C GLY A 293 24.12 15.55 5.23
N ASP A 294 22.84 15.86 5.43
CA ASP A 294 21.73 15.07 4.91
C ASP A 294 21.33 15.50 3.50
N VAL A 295 20.90 14.53 2.70
CA VAL A 295 20.28 14.73 1.40
C VAL A 295 18.85 14.23 1.47
N ASP A 296 17.88 15.14 1.28
CA ASP A 296 16.46 14.81 1.37
C ASP A 296 15.91 14.18 0.08
N LEU A 297 16.39 14.63 -1.09
CA LEU A 297 15.91 14.18 -2.40
C LEU A 297 17.08 13.89 -3.34
N GLY A 298 17.11 12.67 -3.89
CA GLY A 298 18.01 12.28 -4.98
C GLY A 298 17.29 12.30 -6.32
N VAL A 299 17.79 13.08 -7.29
CA VAL A 299 17.25 13.12 -8.67
C VAL A 299 18.18 12.34 -9.57
N LEU A 300 17.71 11.19 -10.06
CA LEU A 300 18.50 10.22 -10.82
C LEU A 300 18.37 10.49 -12.32
N SER A 301 19.45 10.93 -12.95
CA SER A 301 19.55 11.23 -14.39
C SER A 301 20.74 10.57 -15.08
N VAL A 302 21.19 9.44 -14.55
CA VAL A 302 22.27 8.62 -15.14
C VAL A 302 21.70 7.60 -16.13
N PRO A 303 22.50 7.06 -17.05
CA PRO A 303 22.06 5.96 -17.92
C PRO A 303 21.55 4.76 -17.12
N SER A 304 20.54 4.06 -17.64
CA SER A 304 19.87 2.94 -16.95
C SER A 304 20.80 1.81 -16.48
N ALA A 305 21.93 1.61 -17.15
CA ALA A 305 22.93 0.62 -16.76
C ALA A 305 23.62 0.92 -15.40
N GLY A 306 23.66 2.19 -14.97
CA GLY A 306 24.28 2.59 -13.70
C GLY A 306 23.26 2.94 -12.61
N ILE A 307 21.96 2.75 -12.87
CA ILE A 307 20.92 3.26 -11.99
C ILE A 307 20.86 2.52 -10.64
N LEU A 308 21.11 1.21 -10.65
CA LEU A 308 21.06 0.38 -9.44
C LEU A 308 22.19 0.75 -8.47
N ASP A 309 23.41 0.95 -8.96
CA ASP A 309 24.55 1.36 -8.14
C ASP A 309 24.31 2.73 -7.48
N VAL A 310 23.72 3.65 -8.25
CA VAL A 310 23.37 5.00 -7.76
C VAL A 310 22.25 4.94 -6.73
N ALA A 311 21.22 4.12 -6.94
CA ALA A 311 20.14 3.93 -5.97
C ALA A 311 20.66 3.29 -4.67
N GLU A 312 21.57 2.31 -4.77
CA GLU A 312 22.24 1.70 -3.61
C GLU A 312 23.08 2.73 -2.83
N ALA A 313 23.83 3.58 -3.54
CA ALA A 313 24.61 4.66 -2.91
C ALA A 313 23.71 5.69 -2.20
N CYS A 314 22.56 6.05 -2.79
CA CYS A 314 21.56 6.89 -2.15
C CYS A 314 21.00 6.25 -0.87
N GLY A 315 20.68 4.96 -0.92
CA GLY A 315 20.22 4.21 0.24
C GLY A 315 21.25 4.18 1.37
N GLN A 316 22.52 3.91 1.05
CA GLN A 316 23.64 3.94 2.01
C GLN A 316 23.86 5.33 2.61
N LYS A 317 23.61 6.38 1.85
CA LYS A 317 23.65 7.78 2.31
C LYS A 317 22.47 8.11 3.26
N GLY A 318 21.41 7.33 3.22
CA GLY A 318 20.18 7.58 3.97
C GLY A 318 19.23 8.58 3.29
N VAL A 319 19.31 8.72 1.97
CA VAL A 319 18.39 9.55 1.18
C VAL A 319 16.99 8.96 1.24
N PRO A 320 15.99 9.67 1.79
CA PRO A 320 14.66 9.10 1.98
C PRO A 320 13.76 9.13 0.72
N ALA A 321 14.07 9.99 -0.26
CA ALA A 321 13.24 10.19 -1.43
C ALA A 321 14.06 10.26 -2.72
N LEU A 322 13.54 9.67 -3.78
CA LEU A 322 14.15 9.64 -5.11
C LEU A 322 13.15 10.08 -6.18
N VAL A 323 13.66 10.76 -7.21
CA VAL A 323 12.96 11.00 -8.47
C VAL A 323 13.83 10.39 -9.58
N CYS A 324 13.31 9.37 -10.26
CA CYS A 324 14.04 8.68 -11.31
C CYS A 324 13.58 9.14 -12.70
N ILE A 325 14.31 10.07 -13.29
CA ILE A 325 14.04 10.58 -14.66
C ILE A 325 14.39 9.53 -15.71
N THR A 326 15.40 8.73 -15.42
CA THR A 326 15.96 7.72 -16.33
C THR A 326 14.87 6.76 -16.83
N ALA A 327 14.84 6.55 -18.15
CA ALA A 327 14.06 5.52 -18.85
C ALA A 327 14.87 4.22 -19.05
N GLY A 328 14.24 3.17 -19.57
CA GLY A 328 14.85 1.87 -19.82
C GLY A 328 14.47 0.82 -18.80
N PHE A 329 13.23 0.88 -18.33
CA PHE A 329 12.62 -0.03 -17.37
C PHE A 329 11.50 -0.85 -18.03
N ARG A 330 10.41 -1.16 -17.35
CA ARG A 330 9.37 -2.06 -17.90
C ARG A 330 8.78 -1.62 -19.25
N GLU A 331 8.86 -0.33 -19.60
CA GLU A 331 8.40 0.20 -20.88
C GLU A 331 9.19 -0.34 -22.07
N ILE A 332 10.42 -0.85 -21.87
CA ILE A 332 11.22 -1.48 -22.93
C ILE A 332 11.09 -3.01 -22.96
N GLY A 333 10.24 -3.61 -22.12
CA GLY A 333 9.99 -5.05 -22.10
C GLY A 333 10.67 -5.81 -20.94
N PRO A 334 10.86 -7.13 -21.06
CA PRO A 334 11.23 -8.00 -19.94
C PRO A 334 12.56 -7.65 -19.25
N GLU A 335 13.56 -7.24 -20.00
CA GLU A 335 14.85 -6.81 -19.43
C GLU A 335 14.71 -5.56 -18.56
N GLY A 336 13.94 -4.59 -19.05
CA GLY A 336 13.62 -3.38 -18.29
C GLY A 336 12.78 -3.66 -17.06
N ALA A 337 11.82 -4.58 -17.15
CA ALA A 337 11.01 -5.01 -16.02
C ALA A 337 11.85 -5.69 -14.93
N ALA A 338 12.84 -6.50 -15.31
CA ALA A 338 13.78 -7.10 -14.35
C ALA A 338 14.62 -6.02 -13.63
N ARG A 339 15.09 -5.01 -14.37
CA ARG A 339 15.81 -3.86 -13.79
C ARG A 339 14.93 -3.06 -12.83
N GLU A 340 13.66 -2.85 -13.17
CA GLU A 340 12.69 -2.16 -12.32
C GLU A 340 12.46 -2.92 -11.02
N LYS A 341 12.34 -4.23 -11.09
CA LYS A 341 12.19 -5.10 -9.90
C LYS A 341 13.41 -5.00 -8.98
N GLU A 342 14.62 -4.99 -9.53
CA GLU A 342 15.84 -4.85 -8.73
C GLU A 342 15.98 -3.45 -8.13
N LEU A 343 15.60 -2.39 -8.86
CA LEU A 343 15.50 -1.04 -8.30
C LEU A 343 14.54 -1.00 -7.11
N MET A 344 13.39 -1.64 -7.21
CA MET A 344 12.42 -1.70 -6.11
C MET A 344 12.95 -2.45 -4.90
N ARG A 345 13.72 -3.53 -5.10
CA ARG A 345 14.37 -4.24 -4.01
C ARG A 345 15.33 -3.32 -3.22
N ILE A 346 16.08 -2.46 -3.92
CA ILE A 346 16.96 -1.48 -3.29
C ILE A 346 16.14 -0.40 -2.55
N VAL A 347 15.10 0.12 -3.19
CA VAL A 347 14.19 1.12 -2.60
C VAL A 347 13.57 0.60 -1.29
N ASP A 348 13.11 -0.64 -1.29
CA ASP A 348 12.51 -1.28 -0.11
C ASP A 348 13.56 -1.56 0.98
N LYS A 349 14.74 -2.06 0.61
CA LYS A 349 15.87 -2.33 1.53
C LYS A 349 16.23 -1.11 2.38
N TYR A 350 16.26 0.06 1.78
CA TYR A 350 16.61 1.32 2.45
C TYR A 350 15.39 2.15 2.85
N ASN A 351 14.21 1.62 2.65
CA ASN A 351 12.96 2.29 2.98
C ASN A 351 12.83 3.69 2.35
N MET A 352 13.24 3.79 1.11
CA MET A 352 13.13 5.02 0.31
C MET A 352 11.75 5.13 -0.36
N ARG A 353 11.45 6.31 -0.90
CA ARG A 353 10.31 6.54 -1.80
C ARG A 353 10.81 6.99 -3.15
N ILE A 354 10.21 6.50 -4.23
CA ILE A 354 10.64 6.84 -5.57
C ILE A 354 9.45 7.21 -6.47
N VAL A 355 9.57 8.40 -7.10
CA VAL A 355 8.71 8.82 -8.21
C VAL A 355 9.37 8.38 -9.52
N GLY A 356 8.59 7.85 -10.41
CA GLY A 356 9.08 7.26 -11.67
C GLY A 356 9.18 5.73 -11.57
N PRO A 357 10.17 5.11 -12.25
CA PRO A 357 11.11 5.69 -13.23
C PRO A 357 10.43 6.18 -14.51
N ASN A 358 11.23 6.67 -15.48
CA ASN A 358 10.72 7.15 -16.76
C ASN A 358 9.71 8.30 -16.60
N CYS A 359 10.11 9.35 -15.88
CA CYS A 359 9.27 10.50 -15.57
C CYS A 359 9.96 11.83 -15.93
N MET A 360 9.21 12.93 -15.88
CA MET A 360 9.76 14.28 -16.07
C MET A 360 10.22 14.95 -14.78
N GLY A 361 9.89 14.38 -13.65
CA GLY A 361 10.24 14.92 -12.35
C GLY A 361 9.09 15.51 -11.55
N VAL A 362 9.45 16.29 -10.53
CA VAL A 362 8.52 16.92 -9.59
C VAL A 362 8.81 18.41 -9.45
N ALA A 363 7.74 19.20 -9.29
CA ALA A 363 7.83 20.62 -8.95
C ALA A 363 6.86 20.99 -7.83
N ASN A 364 7.27 21.96 -6.99
CA ASN A 364 6.43 22.58 -5.98
C ASN A 364 6.70 24.10 -6.00
N THR A 365 5.69 24.87 -6.34
CA THR A 365 5.81 26.32 -6.52
C THR A 365 5.64 27.12 -5.24
N ALA A 366 5.33 26.48 -4.12
CA ALA A 366 5.13 27.13 -2.83
C ALA A 366 6.30 28.09 -2.51
N PRO A 367 6.03 29.32 -2.03
CA PRO A 367 7.06 30.36 -1.83
C PRO A 367 8.21 29.93 -0.92
N GLY A 368 7.96 29.02 0.04
CA GLY A 368 8.98 28.49 0.95
C GLY A 368 9.76 27.30 0.41
N VAL A 369 9.44 26.78 -0.79
CA VAL A 369 10.04 25.60 -1.39
C VAL A 369 10.68 25.91 -2.74
N ARG A 370 9.89 26.34 -3.72
CA ARG A 370 10.32 26.65 -5.11
C ARG A 370 11.12 25.56 -5.76
N LEU A 371 10.64 24.33 -5.66
CA LEU A 371 11.28 23.14 -6.21
C LEU A 371 10.91 22.95 -7.68
N SER A 372 11.92 22.86 -8.56
CA SER A 372 11.75 22.35 -9.93
C SER A 372 12.82 21.29 -10.22
N ALA A 373 12.63 20.09 -9.65
CA ALA A 373 13.42 18.90 -9.94
C ALA A 373 12.86 18.20 -11.20
N THR A 374 12.82 18.94 -12.33
CA THR A 374 12.16 18.52 -13.57
C THR A 374 13.05 18.74 -14.79
N ILE A 375 12.64 18.12 -15.91
CA ILE A 375 13.21 18.38 -17.26
C ILE A 375 12.28 19.26 -18.12
N LEU A 376 11.35 19.97 -17.51
CA LEU A 376 10.49 20.92 -18.20
C LEU A 376 11.30 22.03 -18.85
N SER A 377 10.86 22.50 -20.02
CA SER A 377 11.49 23.62 -20.74
C SER A 377 11.26 24.95 -20.04
N GLU A 378 10.09 25.11 -19.42
CA GLU A 378 9.67 26.31 -18.71
C GLU A 378 9.36 25.99 -17.24
N THR A 379 9.53 27.01 -16.39
CA THR A 379 9.14 26.92 -14.98
C THR A 379 7.62 26.96 -14.86
N PRO A 380 6.99 26.00 -14.16
CA PRO A 380 5.54 26.03 -13.97
C PRO A 380 5.08 27.35 -13.33
N PRO A 381 4.06 28.04 -13.89
CA PRO A 381 3.48 29.24 -13.29
C PRO A 381 2.97 28.95 -11.88
N VAL A 382 3.15 29.90 -10.95
CA VAL A 382 2.67 29.77 -9.56
C VAL A 382 1.15 29.86 -9.51
N GLY A 383 0.50 28.92 -8.83
CA GLY A 383 -0.95 28.90 -8.67
C GLY A 383 -1.44 27.83 -7.72
N SER A 384 -2.67 27.36 -7.91
CA SER A 384 -3.34 26.48 -6.95
C SER A 384 -3.78 25.13 -7.53
N VAL A 385 -3.33 24.78 -8.72
CA VAL A 385 -3.63 23.49 -9.36
C VAL A 385 -2.50 22.52 -9.07
N ALA A 386 -2.77 21.40 -8.42
CA ALA A 386 -1.86 20.26 -8.41
C ALA A 386 -2.10 19.40 -9.66
N PHE A 387 -1.04 19.08 -10.39
CA PHE A 387 -1.12 18.27 -11.60
C PHE A 387 -0.32 16.99 -11.47
N LEU A 388 -1.01 15.85 -11.49
CA LEU A 388 -0.44 14.51 -11.45
C LEU A 388 -0.57 13.88 -12.83
N THR A 389 0.53 13.52 -13.47
CA THR A 389 0.50 12.97 -14.82
C THR A 389 1.35 11.70 -14.95
N GLN A 390 0.80 10.70 -15.65
CA GLN A 390 1.55 9.51 -16.05
C GLN A 390 2.32 9.73 -17.35
N SER A 391 1.79 10.60 -18.24
CA SER A 391 2.43 10.93 -19.50
C SER A 391 3.34 12.15 -19.37
N GLY A 392 4.63 11.95 -19.64
CA GLY A 392 5.60 13.03 -19.67
C GLY A 392 5.31 14.06 -20.76
N ALA A 393 5.13 13.63 -21.99
CA ALA A 393 4.93 14.52 -23.12
C ALA A 393 3.64 15.36 -22.99
N LEU A 394 2.53 14.73 -22.60
CA LEU A 394 1.28 15.45 -22.36
C LEU A 394 1.42 16.45 -21.21
N GLY A 395 2.11 16.04 -20.15
CA GLY A 395 2.37 16.90 -19.00
C GLY A 395 3.12 18.18 -19.37
N ALA A 396 4.19 18.06 -20.15
CA ALA A 396 4.94 19.22 -20.64
C ALA A 396 4.05 20.17 -21.47
N SER A 397 3.35 19.61 -22.46
CA SER A 397 2.48 20.42 -23.33
C SER A 397 1.36 21.14 -22.57
N LEU A 398 0.78 20.49 -21.56
CA LEU A 398 -0.26 21.10 -20.73
C LEU A 398 0.28 22.23 -19.85
N ILE A 399 1.49 22.08 -19.31
CA ILE A 399 2.12 23.12 -18.50
C ILE A 399 2.46 24.35 -19.35
N ASP A 400 3.03 24.14 -20.55
CA ASP A 400 3.32 25.23 -21.49
C ASP A 400 2.02 25.96 -21.89
N PHE A 401 0.96 25.22 -22.22
CA PHE A 401 -0.34 25.80 -22.60
C PHE A 401 -1.06 26.49 -21.42
N ALA A 402 -0.94 25.97 -20.22
CA ALA A 402 -1.55 26.57 -19.03
C ALA A 402 -1.00 27.98 -18.73
N GLY A 403 0.28 28.22 -19.03
CA GLY A 403 0.88 29.56 -18.94
C GLY A 403 0.22 30.59 -19.85
N GLU A 404 -0.24 30.17 -21.04
CA GLU A 404 -0.99 31.05 -21.96
C GLU A 404 -2.41 31.37 -21.45
N LEU A 405 -2.97 30.52 -20.57
CA LEU A 405 -4.31 30.65 -20.01
C LEU A 405 -4.32 31.24 -18.59
N ASP A 406 -3.21 31.75 -18.08
CA ASP A 406 -3.04 32.21 -16.71
C ASP A 406 -3.41 31.16 -15.64
N VAL A 407 -3.25 29.86 -15.96
CA VAL A 407 -3.44 28.77 -15.02
C VAL A 407 -2.11 28.44 -14.35
N GLY A 408 -2.05 28.60 -13.03
CA GLY A 408 -0.86 28.34 -12.25
C GLY A 408 -0.97 27.03 -11.45
N PHE A 409 0.19 26.45 -11.17
CA PHE A 409 0.31 25.19 -10.44
C PHE A 409 0.83 25.41 -9.03
N SER A 410 0.33 24.62 -8.07
CA SER A 410 0.92 24.46 -6.73
C SER A 410 1.99 23.36 -6.76
N VAL A 411 1.64 22.21 -7.34
CA VAL A 411 2.48 21.02 -7.43
C VAL A 411 2.34 20.40 -8.81
N VAL A 412 3.45 19.90 -9.36
CA VAL A 412 3.45 19.07 -10.57
C VAL A 412 4.23 17.80 -10.26
N VAL A 413 3.63 16.64 -10.53
CA VAL A 413 4.29 15.34 -10.41
C VAL A 413 4.09 14.52 -11.68
N SER A 414 5.19 14.29 -12.38
CA SER A 414 5.20 13.30 -13.46
C SER A 414 5.53 11.94 -12.85
N MET A 415 4.55 11.04 -12.81
CA MET A 415 4.68 9.77 -12.10
C MET A 415 5.38 8.67 -12.91
N GLY A 416 5.46 8.82 -14.24
CA GLY A 416 6.10 7.84 -15.14
C GLY A 416 5.53 6.44 -14.97
N ASN A 417 6.38 5.46 -14.72
CA ASN A 417 5.95 4.06 -14.54
C ASN A 417 5.15 3.81 -13.23
N MET A 418 5.12 4.74 -12.27
CA MET A 418 4.43 4.60 -10.98
C MET A 418 4.78 3.29 -10.24
N THR A 419 6.05 2.96 -10.17
CA THR A 419 6.49 1.68 -9.59
C THR A 419 6.34 1.63 -8.07
N ASN A 420 6.49 2.77 -7.39
CA ASN A 420 6.36 2.90 -5.94
C ASN A 420 5.34 3.96 -5.54
N VAL A 421 5.61 5.23 -5.86
CA VAL A 421 4.70 6.33 -5.55
C VAL A 421 3.62 6.44 -6.63
N ASN A 422 2.38 6.51 -6.19
CA ASN A 422 1.19 6.61 -7.06
C ASN A 422 0.20 7.65 -6.51
N PRO A 423 -0.93 7.94 -7.17
CA PRO A 423 -1.87 8.95 -6.71
C PRO A 423 -2.40 8.73 -5.29
N CYS A 424 -2.56 7.48 -4.85
CA CYS A 424 -3.02 7.20 -3.50
C CYS A 424 -2.04 7.64 -2.41
N ASP A 425 -0.78 7.86 -2.78
CA ASP A 425 0.26 8.38 -1.88
C ASP A 425 0.31 9.91 -1.92
N LEU A 426 0.07 10.50 -3.09
CA LEU A 426 0.18 11.95 -3.31
C LEU A 426 -1.08 12.72 -2.90
N LEU A 427 -2.27 12.16 -3.17
CA LEU A 427 -3.54 12.82 -2.89
C LEU A 427 -3.70 13.25 -1.41
N PRO A 428 -3.38 12.41 -0.40
CA PRO A 428 -3.45 12.85 0.99
C PRO A 428 -2.47 13.98 1.34
N MET A 429 -1.34 14.08 0.64
CA MET A 429 -0.39 15.19 0.82
C MET A 429 -0.95 16.47 0.22
N LEU A 430 -1.62 16.39 -0.93
CA LEU A 430 -2.24 17.51 -1.60
C LEU A 430 -3.51 17.99 -0.89
N GLU A 431 -4.26 17.12 -0.24
CA GLU A 431 -5.37 17.44 0.66
C GLU A 431 -4.91 18.34 1.82
N ALA A 432 -3.72 18.05 2.36
CA ALA A 432 -3.12 18.83 3.46
C ALA A 432 -2.37 20.09 3.00
N ASP A 433 -2.16 20.29 1.70
CA ASP A 433 -1.42 21.44 1.15
C ASP A 433 -2.34 22.67 1.01
N GLU A 434 -2.10 23.69 1.81
CA GLU A 434 -2.88 24.92 1.79
C GLU A 434 -2.82 25.68 0.45
N ASN A 435 -1.77 25.46 -0.37
CA ASN A 435 -1.61 26.08 -1.68
C ASN A 435 -2.42 25.37 -2.76
N THR A 436 -2.82 24.11 -2.54
CA THR A 436 -3.58 23.31 -3.51
C THR A 436 -5.08 23.49 -3.30
N LYS A 437 -5.81 23.83 -4.37
CA LYS A 437 -7.29 23.96 -4.37
C LYS A 437 -7.96 22.99 -5.35
N ILE A 438 -7.25 22.59 -6.38
CA ILE A 438 -7.73 21.70 -7.43
C ILE A 438 -6.66 20.65 -7.71
N VAL A 439 -7.05 19.40 -7.85
CA VAL A 439 -6.16 18.34 -8.31
C VAL A 439 -6.62 17.88 -9.69
N CYS A 440 -5.75 18.05 -10.68
CA CYS A 440 -5.94 17.51 -12.03
C CYS A 440 -5.06 16.26 -12.20
N MET A 441 -5.62 15.19 -12.76
CA MET A 441 -4.90 13.95 -12.97
C MET A 441 -5.03 13.45 -14.41
N TYR A 442 -3.91 13.05 -15.01
CA TYR A 442 -3.90 12.25 -16.24
C TYR A 442 -3.35 10.87 -15.94
N MET A 443 -4.19 9.87 -16.08
CA MET A 443 -3.92 8.49 -15.68
C MET A 443 -4.13 7.53 -16.85
N GLU A 444 -3.16 6.68 -17.11
CA GLU A 444 -3.27 5.56 -18.06
C GLU A 444 -3.72 4.28 -17.34
N THR A 445 -3.33 4.15 -16.06
CA THR A 445 -3.69 3.02 -15.21
C THR A 445 -3.91 3.47 -13.77
N ILE A 446 -4.73 2.73 -13.04
CA ILE A 446 -4.92 2.90 -11.59
C ILE A 446 -4.39 1.64 -10.91
N PRO A 447 -3.17 1.67 -10.33
CA PRO A 447 -2.52 0.47 -9.77
C PRO A 447 -3.28 -0.16 -8.61
N GLU A 448 -3.90 0.68 -7.78
CA GLU A 448 -4.62 0.29 -6.56
C GLU A 448 -6.06 0.84 -6.58
N PRO A 449 -6.97 0.31 -7.43
CA PRO A 449 -8.27 0.94 -7.69
C PRO A 449 -9.12 1.14 -6.43
N TYR A 450 -9.10 0.18 -5.50
CA TYR A 450 -9.86 0.29 -4.24
C TYR A 450 -9.29 1.33 -3.27
N ARG A 451 -7.95 1.42 -3.20
CA ARG A 451 -7.29 2.46 -2.40
C ARG A 451 -7.55 3.84 -2.99
N PHE A 452 -7.49 3.94 -4.32
CA PHE A 452 -7.77 5.16 -5.06
C PHE A 452 -9.22 5.64 -4.83
N GLU A 453 -10.22 4.76 -5.00
CA GLU A 453 -11.64 5.05 -4.72
C GLU A 453 -11.82 5.60 -3.29
N ARG A 454 -11.17 4.98 -2.30
CA ARG A 454 -11.26 5.39 -0.91
C ARG A 454 -10.60 6.74 -0.63
N VAL A 455 -9.43 7.00 -1.23
CA VAL A 455 -8.76 8.30 -1.10
C VAL A 455 -9.59 9.39 -1.73
N MET A 456 -10.09 9.15 -2.96
CA MET A 456 -10.96 10.10 -3.66
C MET A 456 -12.28 10.39 -2.92
N SER A 457 -12.84 9.41 -2.22
CA SER A 457 -14.09 9.59 -1.45
C SER A 457 -13.90 10.44 -0.18
N ARG A 458 -12.66 10.66 0.26
CA ARG A 458 -12.33 11.50 1.41
C ARG A 458 -12.05 12.95 1.03
N MET A 459 -11.56 13.17 -0.18
CA MET A 459 -11.28 14.51 -0.73
C MET A 459 -12.55 15.23 -1.19
#